data_4653618640ae5dc57bddf94ce3af17a0
#
_entry.id   4653618640ae5dc57bddf94ce3af17a0
#
_cell.length_a   1.000
_cell.length_b   1.000
_cell.length_c   1.000
_cell.angle_alpha   90.00
_cell.angle_beta   90.00
_cell.angle_gamma   90.00
#
_symmetry.space_group_name_H-M   'P 1'
#
loop_
_entity.id
_entity.type
_entity.pdbx_description
1 polymer ?
#
loop_
_entity_poly.entity_id
_entity_poly.type
_entity_poly.pdbx_seq_one_letter_code
_entity_poly.pdbx_strand_id
1 'polypeptide(L)'
;IETKCLDAFLFCCYTGMRYSDFIRLSSTNFDFRSKECWLSYKSVKTGVDVKIPLGLMFEGRGLELIERYGDNLLELFALPSNAVTDRVLKKVYHKAGLEKHISFHSSRHTNATILLYKGVSVTTVQKLLGHKKIGTTMRYCAIMDQTIVRELKKYCN
;
A
#
# COMPACT_ATOMS: atom_id res chain seq x y z
N ILE A 1 12.20 -14.32 -9.21
CA ILE A 1 12.46 -13.02 -8.57
C ILE A 1 11.51 -11.94 -9.09
N GLU A 2 11.21 -11.88 -10.41
CA GLU A 2 10.32 -10.89 -11.01
C GLU A 2 8.91 -10.96 -10.38
N THR A 3 8.30 -12.14 -10.32
CA THR A 3 6.97 -12.36 -9.72
C THR A 3 6.92 -11.89 -8.26
N LYS A 4 7.91 -12.27 -7.47
CA LYS A 4 7.99 -11.89 -6.05
C LYS A 4 8.09 -10.38 -5.86
N CYS A 5 8.93 -9.69 -6.64
CA CYS A 5 9.04 -8.23 -6.58
C CYS A 5 7.73 -7.55 -6.99
N LEU A 6 7.03 -8.10 -7.99
CA LEU A 6 5.74 -7.59 -8.43
C LEU A 6 4.66 -7.81 -7.36
N ASP A 7 4.58 -9.01 -6.78
CA ASP A 7 3.62 -9.32 -5.72
C ASP A 7 3.84 -8.43 -4.48
N ALA A 8 5.10 -8.21 -4.09
CA ALA A 8 5.45 -7.30 -3.00
C ALA A 8 5.04 -5.85 -3.32
N PHE A 9 5.28 -5.40 -4.55
CA PHE A 9 4.84 -4.08 -5.00
C PHE A 9 3.32 -3.93 -4.97
N LEU A 10 2.58 -4.92 -5.47
CA LEU A 10 1.12 -4.94 -5.45
C LEU A 10 0.59 -4.96 -4.01
N PHE A 11 1.17 -5.79 -3.14
CA PHE A 11 0.82 -5.77 -1.72
C PHE A 11 1.00 -4.38 -1.10
N CYS A 12 2.10 -3.69 -1.43
CA CYS A 12 2.32 -2.32 -0.98
C CYS A 12 1.39 -1.29 -1.65
N CYS A 13 0.88 -1.55 -2.85
CA CYS A 13 -0.21 -0.74 -3.43
C CYS A 13 -1.51 -0.90 -2.61
N TYR A 14 -1.79 -2.09 -2.11
CA TYR A 14 -3.00 -2.35 -1.32
C TYR A 14 -2.88 -1.89 0.14
N THR A 15 -1.69 -1.86 0.71
CA THR A 15 -1.45 -1.54 2.13
C THR A 15 -0.85 -0.16 2.39
N GLY A 16 -0.23 0.44 1.40
CA GLY A 16 0.50 1.71 1.54
C GLY A 16 1.83 1.58 2.28
N MET A 17 2.34 0.37 2.52
CA MET A 17 3.57 0.16 3.26
C MET A 17 4.80 0.74 2.56
N ARG A 18 5.81 1.08 3.34
CA ARG A 18 7.15 1.38 2.83
C ARG A 18 7.93 0.08 2.63
N TYR A 19 8.86 0.10 1.70
CA TYR A 19 9.80 -1.01 1.50
C TYR A 19 10.48 -1.45 2.83
N SER A 20 10.97 -0.50 3.62
CA SER A 20 11.64 -0.78 4.90
C SER A 20 10.74 -1.41 5.96
N ASP A 21 9.44 -1.16 5.91
CA ASP A 21 8.46 -1.78 6.80
C ASP A 21 8.10 -3.18 6.27
N PHE A 22 7.90 -3.30 4.96
CA PHE A 22 7.52 -4.54 4.28
C PHE A 22 8.53 -5.69 4.49
N ILE A 23 9.82 -5.44 4.29
CA ILE A 23 10.88 -6.48 4.43
C ILE A 23 11.09 -6.97 5.87
N ARG A 24 10.43 -6.35 6.85
CA ARG A 24 10.50 -6.72 8.27
C ARG A 24 9.26 -7.47 8.75
N LEU A 25 8.31 -7.70 7.85
CA LEU A 25 7.11 -8.46 8.20
C LEU A 25 7.45 -9.92 8.48
N SER A 26 6.65 -10.49 9.37
CA SER A 26 6.60 -11.91 9.68
C SER A 26 5.14 -12.34 9.85
N SER A 27 4.89 -13.62 10.01
CA SER A 27 3.55 -14.14 10.27
C SER A 27 2.90 -13.53 11.52
N THR A 28 3.71 -13.13 12.52
CA THR A 28 3.23 -12.52 13.77
C THR A 28 2.62 -11.13 13.59
N ASN A 29 2.85 -10.48 12.46
CA ASN A 29 2.23 -9.20 12.14
C ASN A 29 0.76 -9.31 11.73
N PHE A 30 0.29 -10.52 11.44
CA PHE A 30 -1.06 -10.75 10.92
C PHE A 30 -1.95 -11.41 11.98
N ASP A 31 -3.15 -10.85 12.17
CA ASP A 31 -4.20 -11.47 12.98
C ASP A 31 -5.32 -11.98 12.07
N PHE A 32 -5.27 -13.27 11.79
CA PHE A 32 -6.25 -13.98 10.95
C PHE A 32 -7.53 -14.40 11.69
N ARG A 33 -7.62 -14.15 13.00
CA ARG A 33 -8.79 -14.56 13.82
C ARG A 33 -10.03 -13.73 13.52
N SER A 34 -9.85 -12.50 13.06
CA SER A 34 -10.96 -11.63 12.66
C SER A 34 -11.21 -11.76 11.16
N LYS A 35 -12.47 -11.55 10.75
CA LYS A 35 -12.89 -11.55 9.34
C LYS A 35 -12.12 -10.53 8.50
N GLU A 36 -11.72 -9.42 9.11
CA GLU A 36 -11.00 -8.34 8.46
C GLU A 36 -9.53 -8.65 8.23
N CYS A 37 -8.97 -9.64 8.90
CA CYS A 37 -7.53 -9.94 8.94
C CYS A 37 -6.69 -8.66 9.13
N TRP A 38 -6.20 -8.43 10.36
CA TRP A 38 -5.45 -7.22 10.68
C TRP A 38 -3.96 -7.40 10.50
N LEU A 39 -3.36 -6.52 9.70
CA LEU A 39 -1.90 -6.34 9.63
C LEU A 39 -1.50 -5.24 10.61
N SER A 40 -0.61 -5.55 11.56
CA SER A 40 -0.11 -4.61 12.57
C SER A 40 1.40 -4.54 12.57
N TYR A 41 1.96 -3.34 12.51
CA TYR A 41 3.41 -3.14 12.56
C TYR A 41 3.77 -1.74 13.09
N LYS A 42 4.99 -1.59 13.57
CA LYS A 42 5.56 -0.28 13.94
C LYS A 42 6.42 0.24 12.79
N SER A 43 6.07 1.40 12.25
CA SER A 43 6.81 1.97 11.12
C SER A 43 8.24 2.33 11.50
N VAL A 44 9.20 1.79 10.76
CA VAL A 44 10.65 2.00 10.98
C VAL A 44 11.01 3.47 10.92
N LYS A 45 10.48 4.19 9.94
CA LYS A 45 10.82 5.59 9.70
C LYS A 45 10.19 6.55 10.71
N THR A 46 8.98 6.25 11.17
CA THR A 46 8.21 7.21 11.99
C THR A 46 8.00 6.74 13.43
N GLY A 47 8.19 5.46 13.72
CA GLY A 47 7.87 4.87 15.03
C GLY A 47 6.38 4.83 15.35
N VAL A 48 5.51 5.13 14.38
CA VAL A 48 4.05 5.10 14.55
C VAL A 48 3.56 3.66 14.44
N ASP A 49 2.66 3.27 15.35
CA ASP A 49 1.96 1.99 15.24
C ASP A 49 0.89 2.07 14.16
N VAL A 50 0.93 1.14 13.22
CA VAL A 50 0.04 1.06 12.07
C VAL A 50 -0.78 -0.21 12.15
N LYS A 51 -2.09 -0.09 11.90
CA LYS A 51 -3.02 -1.21 11.79
C LYS A 51 -3.83 -1.08 10.50
N ILE A 52 -3.87 -2.14 9.72
CA ILE A 52 -4.50 -2.18 8.39
C ILE A 52 -5.46 -3.37 8.34
N PRO A 53 -6.76 -3.16 8.11
CA PRO A 53 -7.74 -4.24 7.93
C PRO A 53 -7.65 -4.77 6.49
N LEU A 54 -6.84 -5.78 6.25
CA LEU A 54 -6.54 -6.29 4.91
C LEU A 54 -7.77 -6.76 4.14
N GLY A 55 -8.73 -7.38 4.82
CA GLY A 55 -9.96 -7.85 4.20
C GLY A 55 -10.87 -6.73 3.68
N LEU A 56 -10.73 -5.50 4.22
CA LEU A 56 -11.50 -4.34 3.79
C LEU A 56 -10.76 -3.46 2.78
N MET A 57 -9.43 -3.56 2.75
CA MET A 57 -8.59 -2.76 1.87
C MET A 57 -8.61 -3.31 0.45
N PHE A 58 -8.99 -2.48 -0.52
CA PHE A 58 -8.99 -2.86 -1.94
C PHE A 58 -9.69 -4.20 -2.20
N GLU A 59 -10.88 -4.38 -1.60
CA GLU A 59 -11.70 -5.58 -1.78
C GLU A 59 -10.99 -6.88 -1.33
N GLY A 60 -10.08 -6.78 -0.35
CA GLY A 60 -9.34 -7.94 0.17
C GLY A 60 -8.17 -8.41 -0.68
N ARG A 61 -7.80 -7.72 -1.76
CA ARG A 61 -6.73 -8.15 -2.68
C ARG A 61 -5.37 -8.35 -2.00
N GLY A 62 -5.07 -7.56 -0.97
CA GLY A 62 -3.86 -7.75 -0.16
C GLY A 62 -3.90 -9.05 0.63
N LEU A 63 -5.07 -9.43 1.15
CA LEU A 63 -5.28 -10.68 1.86
C LEU A 63 -5.17 -11.89 0.92
N GLU A 64 -5.86 -11.86 -0.23
CA GLU A 64 -5.76 -12.91 -1.26
C GLU A 64 -4.31 -13.16 -1.69
N LEU A 65 -3.51 -12.09 -1.77
CA LEU A 65 -2.11 -12.20 -2.16
C LEU A 65 -1.29 -12.96 -1.10
N ILE A 66 -1.50 -12.67 0.20
CA ILE A 66 -0.80 -13.40 1.28
C ILE A 66 -1.27 -14.85 1.36
N GLU A 67 -2.55 -15.11 1.19
CA GLU A 67 -3.11 -16.46 1.22
C GLU A 67 -2.50 -17.37 0.14
N ARG A 68 -2.15 -16.82 -1.03
CA ARG A 68 -1.44 -17.55 -2.09
C ARG A 68 -0.05 -18.03 -1.66
N TYR A 69 0.62 -17.34 -0.76
CA TYR A 69 1.91 -17.73 -0.23
C TYR A 69 1.79 -18.75 0.92
N GLY A 70 0.66 -18.78 1.64
CA GLY A 70 0.41 -19.72 2.72
C GLY A 70 1.58 -19.85 3.69
N ASP A 71 2.09 -21.07 3.89
CA ASP A 71 3.22 -21.34 4.79
C ASP A 71 4.54 -20.72 4.32
N ASN A 72 4.64 -20.34 3.03
CA ASN A 72 5.81 -19.69 2.44
C ASN A 72 5.76 -18.16 2.51
N LEU A 73 4.93 -17.59 3.38
CA LEU A 73 4.73 -16.13 3.50
C LEU A 73 6.05 -15.35 3.70
N LEU A 74 7.03 -15.94 4.39
CA LEU A 74 8.33 -15.31 4.58
C LEU A 74 9.10 -15.10 3.27
N GLU A 75 8.86 -15.92 2.26
CA GLU A 75 9.49 -15.74 0.94
C GLU A 75 9.02 -14.45 0.27
N LEU A 76 7.75 -14.04 0.47
CA LEU A 76 7.21 -12.79 -0.05
C LEU A 76 7.97 -11.59 0.51
N PHE A 77 8.33 -11.63 1.80
CA PHE A 77 8.99 -10.51 2.49
C PHE A 77 10.51 -10.46 2.26
N ALA A 78 11.12 -11.57 1.84
CA ALA A 78 12.55 -11.67 1.57
C ALA A 78 12.93 -11.04 0.21
N LEU A 79 12.81 -9.72 0.10
CA LEU A 79 13.20 -8.98 -1.10
C LEU A 79 14.71 -8.70 -1.13
N PRO A 80 15.32 -8.59 -2.33
CA PRO A 80 16.66 -8.01 -2.48
C PRO A 80 16.63 -6.54 -2.06
N SER A 81 17.77 -5.85 -2.06
CA SER A 81 17.82 -4.42 -1.71
C SER A 81 16.81 -3.59 -2.53
N ASN A 82 16.38 -2.45 -1.97
CA ASN A 82 15.41 -1.58 -2.65
C ASN A 82 15.85 -1.19 -4.07
N ALA A 83 17.13 -0.88 -4.25
CA ALA A 83 17.67 -0.53 -5.57
C ALA A 83 17.60 -1.71 -6.57
N VAL A 84 17.82 -2.94 -6.11
CA VAL A 84 17.69 -4.13 -6.96
C VAL A 84 16.22 -4.39 -7.26
N THR A 85 15.33 -4.26 -6.27
CA THR A 85 13.87 -4.40 -6.44
C THR A 85 13.35 -3.39 -7.46
N ASP A 86 13.74 -2.11 -7.38
CA ASP A 86 13.36 -1.08 -8.35
C ASP A 86 13.84 -1.41 -9.76
N ARG A 87 15.06 -1.96 -9.90
CA ARG A 87 15.60 -2.39 -11.21
C ARG A 87 14.81 -3.56 -11.80
N VAL A 88 14.40 -4.51 -10.97
CA VAL A 88 13.54 -5.63 -11.39
C VAL A 88 12.18 -5.13 -11.83
N LEU A 89 11.54 -4.28 -11.03
CA LEU A 89 10.25 -3.68 -11.34
C LEU A 89 10.33 -2.89 -12.67
N LYS A 90 11.39 -2.11 -12.90
CA LYS A 90 11.58 -1.39 -14.16
C LYS A 90 11.56 -2.32 -15.36
N LYS A 91 12.21 -3.50 -15.28
CA LYS A 91 12.15 -4.50 -16.34
C LYS A 91 10.75 -5.04 -16.58
N VAL A 92 10.00 -5.32 -15.49
CA VAL A 92 8.63 -5.81 -15.57
C VAL A 92 7.73 -4.80 -16.26
N TYR A 93 7.84 -3.50 -15.90
CA TYR A 93 7.03 -2.43 -16.50
C TYR A 93 7.33 -2.24 -17.99
N HIS A 94 8.61 -2.29 -18.37
CA HIS A 94 8.99 -2.24 -19.79
C HIS A 94 8.38 -3.40 -20.59
N LYS A 95 8.42 -4.63 -20.04
CA LYS A 95 7.76 -5.79 -20.65
C LYS A 95 6.25 -5.60 -20.80
N ALA A 96 5.62 -4.86 -19.88
CA ALA A 96 4.20 -4.54 -19.93
C ALA A 96 3.86 -3.32 -20.81
N GLY A 97 4.83 -2.74 -21.51
CA GLY A 97 4.63 -1.55 -22.35
C GLY A 97 4.38 -0.25 -21.59
N LEU A 98 4.73 -0.19 -20.30
CA LEU A 98 4.57 0.99 -19.48
C LEU A 98 5.84 1.85 -19.51
N GLU A 99 5.72 3.10 -20.01
CA GLU A 99 6.84 4.04 -20.12
C GLU A 99 7.06 4.90 -18.87
N LYS A 100 6.15 4.83 -17.89
CA LYS A 100 6.25 5.64 -16.67
C LYS A 100 7.40 5.18 -15.79
N HIS A 101 8.10 6.15 -15.19
CA HIS A 101 9.09 5.85 -14.14
C HIS A 101 8.35 5.41 -12.87
N ILE A 102 8.42 4.13 -12.55
CA ILE A 102 7.80 3.51 -11.39
C ILE A 102 8.92 2.95 -10.50
N SER A 103 8.92 3.34 -9.23
CA SER A 103 9.76 2.78 -8.17
C SER A 103 8.89 2.04 -7.16
N PHE A 104 9.50 1.27 -6.26
CA PHE A 104 8.74 0.62 -5.19
C PHE A 104 7.94 1.62 -4.35
N HIS A 105 8.47 2.83 -4.16
CA HIS A 105 7.76 3.89 -3.42
C HIS A 105 6.48 4.38 -4.13
N SER A 106 6.37 4.19 -5.43
CA SER A 106 5.15 4.53 -6.19
C SER A 106 3.92 3.75 -5.72
N SER A 107 4.11 2.54 -5.15
CA SER A 107 3.02 1.76 -4.57
C SER A 107 2.27 2.51 -3.47
N ARG A 108 3.02 3.17 -2.59
CA ARG A 108 2.45 3.97 -1.50
C ARG A 108 1.74 5.23 -2.00
N HIS A 109 2.28 5.89 -3.03
CA HIS A 109 1.60 7.00 -3.70
C HIS A 109 0.27 6.53 -4.30
N THR A 110 0.28 5.40 -4.98
CA THR A 110 -0.92 4.78 -5.56
C THR A 110 -1.97 4.49 -4.49
N ASN A 111 -1.59 3.86 -3.38
CA ASN A 111 -2.48 3.59 -2.25
C ASN A 111 -3.14 4.87 -1.73
N ALA A 112 -2.33 5.87 -1.36
CA ALA A 112 -2.81 7.12 -0.81
C ALA A 112 -3.78 7.85 -1.75
N THR A 113 -3.39 7.97 -3.02
CA THR A 113 -4.17 8.67 -4.04
C THR A 113 -5.51 8.00 -4.28
N ILE A 114 -5.53 6.66 -4.41
CA ILE A 114 -6.77 5.91 -4.65
C ILE A 114 -7.71 6.01 -3.44
N LEU A 115 -7.21 5.87 -2.21
CA LEU A 115 -8.03 5.98 -1.00
C LEU A 115 -8.68 7.36 -0.89
N LEU A 116 -7.91 8.43 -1.09
CA LEU A 116 -8.43 9.80 -1.08
C LEU A 116 -9.43 10.03 -2.22
N TYR A 117 -9.14 9.53 -3.42
CA TYR A 117 -10.07 9.60 -4.55
C TYR A 117 -11.39 8.87 -4.26
N LYS A 118 -11.35 7.73 -3.56
CA LYS A 118 -12.55 6.99 -3.11
C LYS A 118 -13.28 7.67 -1.94
N GLY A 119 -12.78 8.79 -1.43
CA GLY A 119 -13.42 9.58 -0.38
C GLY A 119 -13.08 9.14 1.05
N VAL A 120 -12.02 8.34 1.22
CA VAL A 120 -11.50 8.05 2.56
C VAL A 120 -10.89 9.33 3.14
N SER A 121 -11.24 9.67 4.39
CA SER A 121 -10.78 10.91 5.01
C SER A 121 -9.24 10.99 5.10
N VAL A 122 -8.69 12.19 4.98
CA VAL A 122 -7.24 12.44 5.09
C VAL A 122 -6.67 11.90 6.41
N THR A 123 -7.42 12.04 7.50
CA THR A 123 -7.02 11.57 8.83
C THR A 123 -6.96 10.04 8.90
N THR A 124 -7.88 9.35 8.24
CA THR A 124 -7.86 7.88 8.13
C THR A 124 -6.67 7.43 7.29
N VAL A 125 -6.44 8.05 6.13
CA VAL A 125 -5.28 7.75 5.27
C VAL A 125 -3.97 8.04 6.01
N GLN A 126 -3.89 9.13 6.78
CA GLN A 126 -2.75 9.44 7.64
C GLN A 126 -2.42 8.28 8.59
N LYS A 127 -3.43 7.73 9.27
CA LYS A 127 -3.27 6.60 10.20
C LYS A 127 -2.82 5.34 9.48
N LEU A 128 -3.47 4.98 8.37
CA LEU A 128 -3.14 3.81 7.55
C LEU A 128 -1.70 3.87 7.03
N LEU A 129 -1.22 5.05 6.66
CA LEU A 129 0.13 5.27 6.19
C LEU A 129 1.17 5.44 7.33
N GLY A 130 0.76 5.62 8.57
CA GLY A 130 1.67 5.89 9.68
C GLY A 130 2.44 7.21 9.54
N HIS A 131 1.76 8.27 9.07
CA HIS A 131 2.34 9.61 9.03
C HIS A 131 2.16 10.33 10.38
N LYS A 132 3.24 10.88 10.94
CA LYS A 132 3.19 11.70 12.17
C LYS A 132 2.41 13.00 11.97
N LYS A 133 2.57 13.63 10.80
CA LYS A 133 1.99 14.93 10.49
C LYS A 133 0.98 14.79 9.36
N ILE A 134 -0.19 15.39 9.51
CA ILE A 134 -1.24 15.38 8.48
C ILE A 134 -0.77 16.01 7.17
N GLY A 135 0.05 17.06 7.23
CA GLY A 135 0.63 17.71 6.05
C GLY A 135 1.40 16.76 5.12
N THR A 136 1.94 15.65 5.65
CA THR A 136 2.57 14.63 4.82
C THR A 136 1.54 13.89 3.96
N THR A 137 0.35 13.65 4.49
CA THR A 137 -0.75 12.99 3.77
C THR A 137 -1.42 13.97 2.80
N MET A 138 -1.53 15.23 3.17
CA MET A 138 -2.16 16.26 2.32
C MET A 138 -1.46 16.46 0.97
N ARG A 139 -0.19 16.08 0.84
CA ARG A 139 0.52 16.10 -0.46
C ARG A 139 -0.14 15.22 -1.53
N TYR A 140 -0.94 14.26 -1.12
CA TYR A 140 -1.71 13.39 -2.03
C TYR A 140 -3.10 13.95 -2.35
N CYS A 141 -3.53 15.02 -1.65
CA CYS A 141 -4.81 15.68 -1.87
C CYS A 141 -4.75 16.67 -3.04
N ALA A 142 -4.14 16.31 -4.17
CA ALA A 142 -4.27 17.10 -5.37
C ALA A 142 -5.77 17.14 -5.72
N ILE A 143 -6.39 18.31 -5.60
CA ILE A 143 -7.80 18.51 -5.92
C ILE A 143 -7.94 18.33 -7.43
N MET A 144 -8.49 17.20 -7.84
CA MET A 144 -8.88 16.99 -9.22
C MET A 144 -10.27 17.60 -9.40
N ASP A 145 -10.52 18.24 -10.54
CA ASP A 145 -11.84 18.82 -10.87
C ASP A 145 -12.99 17.83 -10.66
N GLN A 146 -12.76 16.55 -11.00
CA GLN A 146 -13.71 15.47 -10.77
C GLN A 146 -14.01 15.24 -9.27
N THR A 147 -13.05 15.46 -8.37
CA THR A 147 -13.26 15.35 -6.93
C THR A 147 -14.15 16.48 -6.44
N ILE A 148 -13.93 17.71 -6.91
CA ILE A 148 -14.78 18.87 -6.60
C ILE A 148 -16.22 18.58 -7.01
N VAL A 149 -16.42 18.17 -8.25
CA VAL A 149 -17.77 17.85 -8.79
C VAL A 149 -18.44 16.75 -7.96
N ARG A 150 -17.71 15.70 -7.62
CA ARG A 150 -18.24 14.57 -6.81
C ARG A 150 -18.64 15.01 -5.42
N GLU A 151 -17.82 15.81 -4.77
CA GLU A 151 -18.08 16.28 -3.40
C GLU A 151 -19.27 17.24 -3.38
N LEU A 152 -19.32 18.18 -4.30
CA LEU A 152 -20.43 19.14 -4.38
C LEU A 152 -21.75 18.46 -4.73
N LYS A 153 -21.78 17.43 -5.59
CA LYS A 153 -22.98 16.66 -5.89
C LYS A 153 -23.62 16.00 -4.67
N LYS A 154 -22.84 15.70 -3.62
CA LYS A 154 -23.38 15.15 -2.35
C LYS A 154 -24.20 16.17 -1.56
N TYR A 155 -24.00 17.46 -1.79
CA TYR A 155 -24.74 18.54 -1.13
C TYR A 155 -25.95 19.02 -1.94
N CYS A 156 -26.05 18.63 -3.21
CA CYS A 156 -27.16 19.00 -4.09
C CYS A 156 -28.32 18.00 -4.11
N ASN A 157 -28.18 16.89 -3.38
CA ASN A 157 -29.22 15.86 -3.17
C ASN A 157 -29.68 15.89 -1.73
#